data_9176920e5b1b1b8b91ae2c3cc092a600
#
_entry.id   9176920e5b1b1b8b91ae2c3cc092a600
#
_cell.length_a   1.000
_cell.length_b   1.000
_cell.length_c   1.000
_cell.angle_alpha   90.00
_cell.angle_beta   90.00
_cell.angle_gamma   90.00
#
_symmetry.space_group_name_H-M   'P 1'
#
loop_
_entity.id
_entity.type
_entity.pdbx_description
1 polymer ?
#
loop_
_entity_poly.entity_id
_entity_poly.type
_entity_poly.pdbx_seq_one_letter_code
_entity_poly.pdbx_strand_id
1 'polypeptide(L)'
;CADHERGHIFTDRLLNMRGSKLTMLMGSNTIRNIISKLDDDLEFINRDRLSKLSYAGHKKISRIDRKSAVIAFSAEEVYAIAELIRRQKGGAAIVMGSLSPKTRNAQVELYQSGDVDFLVATDAIGMGINMDLDHVYFSNLKKFDGRKLRKLNLSEMGQIAGRAGRYLNDGNFGITGKCKEINAEEVNLLETHKFEEIQSLFWRNSNLNFENPQSLIKSLDEKPNKGWLRKIYECEDEKALKFFLRDKNLENIKFNKEKLKLLWECCQIPDFVKKTYGNHYEVIENVYKFLNSQKGKITDDFMRIQLMKLDKLEGNVDSLSNRIANVRTWSYVSNKNNWVENQIYWIEKTKHLEDRLSDRLHEELTKT
;
A
#
# COMPACT_ATOMS: atom_id res chain seq x y z
N CYS A 1 -9.99 -3.06 -7.22
CA CYS A 1 -10.13 -3.19 -8.68
C CYS A 1 -10.11 -1.82 -9.39
N ALA A 2 -10.67 -0.76 -8.81
CA ALA A 2 -10.66 0.59 -9.39
C ALA A 2 -9.47 1.46 -8.96
N ASP A 3 -8.48 0.91 -8.27
CA ASP A 3 -7.25 1.57 -7.92
C ASP A 3 -6.31 1.69 -9.12
N HIS A 4 -5.68 2.86 -9.31
CA HIS A 4 -4.82 3.15 -10.47
C HIS A 4 -3.50 2.37 -10.48
N GLU A 5 -2.96 1.97 -9.33
CA GLU A 5 -1.68 1.26 -9.27
C GLU A 5 -1.89 -0.26 -9.19
N ARG A 6 -2.82 -0.71 -8.36
CA ARG A 6 -3.00 -2.13 -8.00
C ARG A 6 -4.31 -2.73 -8.48
N GLY A 7 -5.23 -1.92 -9.02
CA GLY A 7 -6.56 -2.38 -9.39
C GLY A 7 -6.55 -3.57 -10.34
N HIS A 8 -5.65 -3.59 -11.31
CA HIS A 8 -5.51 -4.67 -12.28
C HIS A 8 -5.18 -6.03 -11.63
N ILE A 9 -4.41 -6.05 -10.53
CA ILE A 9 -4.08 -7.29 -9.80
C ILE A 9 -5.34 -7.89 -9.18
N PHE A 10 -6.16 -7.04 -8.53
CA PHE A 10 -7.43 -7.49 -7.94
C PHE A 10 -8.46 -7.85 -9.00
N THR A 11 -8.47 -7.15 -10.13
CA THR A 11 -9.33 -7.47 -11.27
C THR A 11 -8.97 -8.82 -11.88
N ASP A 12 -7.67 -9.13 -12.01
CA ASP A 12 -7.22 -10.45 -12.47
C ASP A 12 -7.71 -11.57 -11.54
N ARG A 13 -7.60 -11.37 -10.21
CA ARG A 13 -8.12 -12.34 -9.23
C ARG A 13 -9.64 -12.49 -9.35
N LEU A 14 -10.35 -11.38 -9.47
CA LEU A 14 -11.78 -11.35 -9.65
C LEU A 14 -12.25 -12.11 -10.91
N LEU A 15 -11.51 -12.01 -12.00
CA LEU A 15 -11.86 -12.65 -13.27
C LEU A 15 -11.45 -14.13 -13.32
N ASN A 16 -10.29 -14.49 -12.78
CA ASN A 16 -9.62 -15.75 -13.07
C ASN A 16 -9.52 -16.72 -11.89
N MET A 17 -9.79 -16.25 -10.65
CA MET A 17 -9.72 -17.14 -9.48
C MET A 17 -11.10 -17.56 -9.03
N ARG A 18 -11.27 -18.87 -8.88
CA ARG A 18 -12.49 -19.48 -8.35
C ARG A 18 -12.14 -20.54 -7.30
N GLY A 19 -12.93 -20.60 -6.25
CA GLY A 19 -12.86 -21.67 -5.27
C GLY A 19 -13.42 -22.97 -5.85
N SER A 20 -12.96 -24.11 -5.34
CA SER A 20 -13.43 -25.43 -5.78
C SER A 20 -14.90 -25.72 -5.43
N LYS A 21 -15.41 -25.11 -4.36
CA LYS A 21 -16.81 -25.27 -3.90
C LYS A 21 -17.57 -23.95 -3.85
N LEU A 22 -16.92 -22.89 -3.37
CA LEU A 22 -17.54 -21.60 -3.16
C LEU A 22 -16.51 -20.49 -3.38
N THR A 23 -16.91 -19.43 -4.08
CA THR A 23 -16.14 -18.19 -4.17
C THR A 23 -16.95 -17.08 -3.49
N MET A 24 -16.38 -16.47 -2.47
CA MET A 24 -16.99 -15.32 -1.79
C MET A 24 -16.22 -14.06 -2.11
N LEU A 25 -16.92 -13.02 -2.57
CA LEU A 25 -16.37 -11.70 -2.86
C LEU A 25 -16.91 -10.72 -1.81
N MET A 26 -16.01 -10.07 -1.08
CA MET A 26 -16.38 -9.02 -0.13
C MET A 26 -15.93 -7.67 -0.65
N GLY A 27 -16.83 -6.70 -0.62
CA GLY A 27 -16.54 -5.35 -1.11
C GLY A 27 -17.66 -4.37 -0.81
N SER A 28 -17.45 -3.13 -1.24
CA SER A 28 -18.48 -2.09 -1.18
C SER A 28 -19.55 -2.31 -2.25
N ASN A 29 -20.77 -1.88 -1.98
CA ASN A 29 -21.86 -1.87 -2.96
C ASN A 29 -21.53 -1.06 -4.23
N THR A 30 -20.57 -0.17 -4.19
CA THR A 30 -20.14 0.63 -5.35
C THR A 30 -19.65 -0.20 -6.55
N ILE A 31 -19.22 -1.45 -6.34
CA ILE A 31 -18.78 -2.35 -7.41
C ILE A 31 -19.89 -3.32 -7.89
N ARG A 32 -21.04 -3.35 -7.19
CA ARG A 32 -22.10 -4.33 -7.43
C ARG A 32 -22.53 -4.43 -8.90
N ASN A 33 -22.71 -3.27 -9.55
CA ASN A 33 -23.13 -3.18 -10.95
C ASN A 33 -22.15 -3.81 -11.95
N ILE A 34 -20.85 -3.87 -11.60
CA ILE A 34 -19.85 -4.57 -12.41
C ILE A 34 -19.83 -6.06 -12.05
N ILE A 35 -19.93 -6.40 -10.79
CA ILE A 35 -19.92 -7.80 -10.32
C ILE A 35 -21.10 -8.55 -10.93
N SER A 36 -22.31 -7.95 -11.03
CA SER A 36 -23.47 -8.57 -11.66
C SER A 36 -23.28 -8.93 -13.15
N LYS A 37 -22.26 -8.37 -13.80
CA LYS A 37 -21.91 -8.68 -15.20
C LYS A 37 -20.90 -9.83 -15.34
N LEU A 38 -20.43 -10.40 -14.23
CA LEU A 38 -19.45 -11.49 -14.26
C LEU A 38 -20.09 -12.85 -14.47
N ASP A 39 -21.23 -13.08 -13.84
CA ASP A 39 -21.95 -14.35 -13.84
C ASP A 39 -23.41 -14.08 -13.48
N ASP A 40 -24.32 -14.87 -14.04
CA ASP A 40 -25.77 -14.76 -13.79
C ASP A 40 -26.18 -15.45 -12.47
N ASP A 41 -25.37 -16.37 -11.95
CA ASP A 41 -25.65 -17.16 -10.74
C ASP A 41 -25.10 -16.54 -9.44
N LEU A 42 -24.94 -15.21 -9.40
CA LEU A 42 -24.38 -14.50 -8.24
C LEU A 42 -25.47 -14.17 -7.21
N GLU A 43 -25.28 -14.64 -6.00
CA GLU A 43 -26.05 -14.23 -4.82
C GLU A 43 -25.42 -13.00 -4.17
N PHE A 44 -26.20 -11.93 -3.98
CA PHE A 44 -25.77 -10.70 -3.31
C PHE A 44 -26.35 -10.62 -1.90
N ILE A 45 -25.47 -10.75 -0.91
CA ILE A 45 -25.84 -10.57 0.49
C ILE A 45 -25.41 -9.17 0.93
N ASN A 46 -26.38 -8.28 1.15
CA ASN A 46 -26.09 -6.93 1.64
C ASN A 46 -26.04 -6.92 3.16
N ARG A 47 -25.07 -6.20 3.72
CA ARG A 47 -24.93 -5.95 5.15
C ARG A 47 -24.75 -4.45 5.35
N ASP A 48 -25.80 -3.80 5.79
CA ASP A 48 -25.74 -2.39 6.12
C ASP A 48 -24.96 -2.16 7.41
N ARG A 49 -24.39 -0.99 7.55
CA ARG A 49 -23.74 -0.59 8.79
C ARG A 49 -24.81 -0.51 9.89
N LEU A 50 -24.57 -1.18 11.01
CA LEU A 50 -25.52 -1.23 12.14
C LEU A 50 -25.48 0.05 12.99
N SER A 51 -24.29 0.69 13.08
CA SER A 51 -24.09 1.91 13.86
C SER A 51 -24.20 3.17 13.00
N LYS A 52 -24.61 4.27 13.59
CA LYS A 52 -24.69 5.58 12.93
C LYS A 52 -23.29 6.20 12.81
N LEU A 53 -23.01 6.86 11.70
CA LEU A 53 -21.85 7.70 11.51
C LEU A 53 -22.34 9.14 11.38
N SER A 54 -21.83 10.06 12.22
CA SER A 54 -22.30 11.44 12.26
C SER A 54 -21.13 12.43 12.14
N TYR A 55 -21.37 13.57 11.48
CA TYR A 55 -20.37 14.62 11.35
C TYR A 55 -20.33 15.50 12.60
N ALA A 56 -19.17 15.58 13.24
CA ALA A 56 -18.95 16.34 14.47
C ALA A 56 -18.39 17.76 14.22
N GLY A 57 -18.31 18.20 12.97
CA GLY A 57 -17.76 19.50 12.61
C GLY A 57 -16.27 19.65 12.87
N HIS A 58 -15.82 20.89 13.10
CA HIS A 58 -14.43 21.21 13.42
C HIS A 58 -14.19 21.16 14.93
N LYS A 59 -13.18 20.37 15.36
CA LYS A 59 -12.71 20.38 16.76
C LYS A 59 -11.22 20.72 16.82
N LYS A 60 -10.83 21.60 17.74
CA LYS A 60 -9.42 21.84 18.06
C LYS A 60 -8.79 20.57 18.66
N ILE A 61 -7.54 20.28 18.36
CA ILE A 61 -6.82 19.09 18.90
C ILE A 61 -6.90 19.04 20.44
N SER A 62 -6.83 20.19 21.12
CA SER A 62 -7.00 20.27 22.57
C SER A 62 -8.37 19.84 23.10
N ARG A 63 -9.39 19.76 22.23
CA ARG A 63 -10.78 19.46 22.58
C ARG A 63 -11.33 18.18 21.97
N ILE A 64 -10.50 17.40 21.27
CA ILE A 64 -10.91 16.08 20.76
C ILE A 64 -11.21 15.14 21.94
N ASP A 65 -12.20 14.28 21.75
CA ASP A 65 -12.61 13.31 22.77
C ASP A 65 -11.63 12.13 22.85
N ARG A 66 -11.70 11.34 23.91
CA ARG A 66 -10.97 10.07 24.03
C ARG A 66 -11.39 9.12 22.92
N LYS A 67 -10.63 8.08 22.68
CA LYS A 67 -10.84 7.11 21.58
C LYS A 67 -10.93 7.76 20.20
N SER A 68 -10.14 8.81 19.99
CA SER A 68 -10.05 9.54 18.73
C SER A 68 -8.82 9.16 17.93
N ALA A 69 -9.02 9.04 16.61
CA ALA A 69 -7.92 9.02 15.64
C ALA A 69 -7.84 10.35 14.89
N VAL A 70 -6.65 10.92 14.78
CA VAL A 70 -6.36 12.09 13.93
C VAL A 70 -5.61 11.61 12.70
N ILE A 71 -6.11 11.96 11.51
CA ILE A 71 -5.58 11.48 10.24
C ILE A 71 -4.81 12.59 9.54
N ALA A 72 -3.55 12.28 9.23
CA ALA A 72 -2.64 13.14 8.48
C ALA A 72 -1.99 12.37 7.32
N PHE A 73 -1.38 13.07 6.36
CA PHE A 73 -0.92 12.45 5.11
C PHE A 73 0.59 12.62 4.86
N SER A 74 1.34 13.14 5.84
CA SER A 74 2.81 13.11 5.84
C SER A 74 3.32 12.61 7.19
N ALA A 75 4.53 12.06 7.22
CA ALA A 75 5.17 11.62 8.46
C ALA A 75 5.36 12.80 9.42
N GLU A 76 5.85 13.94 8.91
CA GLU A 76 6.07 15.13 9.72
C GLU A 76 4.76 15.61 10.38
N GLU A 77 3.65 15.66 9.63
CA GLU A 77 2.36 16.08 10.16
C GLU A 77 1.85 15.10 11.23
N VAL A 78 2.00 13.78 11.00
CA VAL A 78 1.62 12.74 11.98
C VAL A 78 2.38 12.95 13.30
N TYR A 79 3.69 13.14 13.26
CA TYR A 79 4.49 13.31 14.47
C TYR A 79 4.27 14.67 15.14
N ALA A 80 4.12 15.73 14.37
CA ALA A 80 3.78 17.05 14.92
C ALA A 80 2.44 17.03 15.70
N ILE A 81 1.43 16.34 15.16
CA ILE A 81 0.14 16.17 15.83
C ILE A 81 0.28 15.26 17.06
N ALA A 82 1.02 14.16 16.97
CA ALA A 82 1.26 13.26 18.08
C ALA A 82 1.97 13.97 19.24
N GLU A 83 2.98 14.79 18.94
CA GLU A 83 3.66 15.61 19.95
C GLU A 83 2.74 16.66 20.58
N LEU A 84 1.89 17.29 19.77
CA LEU A 84 0.89 18.24 20.31
C LEU A 84 -0.08 17.54 21.26
N ILE A 85 -0.56 16.35 20.90
CA ILE A 85 -1.43 15.54 21.76
C ILE A 85 -0.68 15.10 23.02
N ARG A 86 0.60 14.69 22.91
CA ARG A 86 1.43 14.31 24.05
C ARG A 86 1.52 15.44 25.09
N ARG A 87 1.77 16.67 24.63
CA ARG A 87 1.87 17.84 25.51
C ARG A 87 0.55 18.22 26.18
N GLN A 88 -0.59 17.97 25.52
CA GLN A 88 -1.89 18.45 25.98
C GLN A 88 -2.80 17.38 26.59
N LYS A 89 -2.58 16.11 26.26
CA LYS A 89 -3.52 15.00 26.50
C LYS A 89 -2.85 13.72 27.03
N GLY A 90 -1.54 13.72 27.25
CA GLY A 90 -0.82 12.59 27.84
C GLY A 90 -0.15 11.62 26.85
N GLY A 91 -0.55 11.59 25.60
CA GLY A 91 0.10 10.76 24.59
C GLY A 91 -0.81 10.27 23.47
N ALA A 92 -0.20 9.80 22.40
CA ALA A 92 -0.89 9.18 21.27
C ALA A 92 -0.06 8.04 20.68
N ALA A 93 -0.70 6.97 20.25
CA ALA A 93 -0.10 5.95 19.42
C ALA A 93 0.02 6.44 17.96
N ILE A 94 1.02 5.95 17.24
CA ILE A 94 1.29 6.36 15.85
C ILE A 94 1.19 5.17 14.92
N VAL A 95 0.39 5.31 13.86
CA VAL A 95 0.20 4.26 12.86
C VAL A 95 0.42 4.80 11.46
N MET A 96 1.48 4.34 10.81
CA MET A 96 1.87 4.73 9.45
C MET A 96 2.32 3.52 8.63
N GLY A 97 2.16 3.61 7.30
CA GLY A 97 2.65 2.59 6.38
C GLY A 97 4.18 2.47 6.29
N SER A 98 4.93 3.53 6.67
CA SER A 98 6.40 3.54 6.71
C SER A 98 6.98 2.76 7.90
N LEU A 99 6.22 2.55 8.97
CA LEU A 99 6.65 1.73 10.11
C LEU A 99 6.63 0.24 9.77
N SER A 100 7.53 -0.54 10.37
CA SER A 100 7.52 -1.99 10.25
C SER A 100 6.23 -2.58 10.83
N PRO A 101 5.80 -3.77 10.41
CA PRO A 101 4.64 -4.44 11.00
C PRO A 101 4.78 -4.61 12.53
N LYS A 102 5.98 -4.90 13.02
CA LYS A 102 6.26 -5.05 14.45
C LYS A 102 6.03 -3.75 15.21
N THR A 103 6.69 -2.66 14.79
CA THR A 103 6.56 -1.33 15.42
C THR A 103 5.11 -0.85 15.35
N ARG A 104 4.44 -1.03 14.21
CA ARG A 104 3.04 -0.67 14.06
C ARG A 104 2.11 -1.46 14.99
N ASN A 105 2.33 -2.78 15.15
CA ASN A 105 1.55 -3.59 16.07
C ASN A 105 1.76 -3.17 17.53
N ALA A 106 2.99 -2.85 17.92
CA ALA A 106 3.28 -2.32 19.27
C ALA A 106 2.53 -0.99 19.54
N GLN A 107 2.45 -0.10 18.54
CA GLN A 107 1.67 1.14 18.66
C GLN A 107 0.15 0.88 18.75
N VAL A 108 -0.36 -0.12 18.02
CA VAL A 108 -1.76 -0.55 18.13
C VAL A 108 -2.04 -1.12 19.51
N GLU A 109 -1.14 -1.94 20.05
CA GLU A 109 -1.24 -2.51 21.40
C GLU A 109 -1.24 -1.42 22.48
N LEU A 110 -0.35 -0.43 22.37
CA LEU A 110 -0.31 0.73 23.26
C LEU A 110 -1.66 1.49 23.32
N TYR A 111 -2.35 1.59 22.19
CA TYR A 111 -3.68 2.17 22.12
C TYR A 111 -4.76 1.23 22.69
N GLN A 112 -4.70 -0.07 22.37
CA GLN A 112 -5.71 -1.04 22.80
C GLN A 112 -5.64 -1.36 24.30
N SER A 113 -4.43 -1.31 24.91
CA SER A 113 -4.25 -1.46 26.36
C SER A 113 -4.85 -0.29 27.17
N GLY A 114 -5.10 0.85 26.49
CA GLY A 114 -5.58 2.07 27.15
C GLY A 114 -4.48 2.93 27.79
N ASP A 115 -3.22 2.61 27.50
CA ASP A 115 -2.09 3.44 27.93
C ASP A 115 -2.12 4.83 27.29
N VAL A 116 -2.71 4.92 26.09
CA VAL A 116 -3.03 6.19 25.41
C VAL A 116 -4.45 6.17 24.85
N ASP A 117 -5.14 7.31 24.95
CA ASP A 117 -6.52 7.48 24.48
C ASP A 117 -6.61 7.95 23.02
N PHE A 118 -5.50 8.29 22.40
CA PHE A 118 -5.45 8.93 21.09
C PHE A 118 -4.56 8.16 20.12
N LEU A 119 -4.93 8.24 18.86
CA LEU A 119 -4.19 7.70 17.75
C LEU A 119 -3.89 8.79 16.75
N VAL A 120 -2.69 8.82 16.17
CA VAL A 120 -2.39 9.62 14.98
C VAL A 120 -1.96 8.68 13.87
N ALA A 121 -2.61 8.77 12.72
CA ALA A 121 -2.38 7.81 11.65
C ALA A 121 -2.40 8.45 10.27
N THR A 122 -1.82 7.73 9.31
CA THR A 122 -2.08 7.99 7.89
C THR A 122 -3.34 7.24 7.42
N ASP A 123 -3.68 7.34 6.14
CA ASP A 123 -4.74 6.52 5.51
C ASP A 123 -4.54 5.00 5.66
N ALA A 124 -3.36 4.56 6.11
CA ALA A 124 -3.10 3.17 6.49
C ALA A 124 -4.07 2.63 7.55
N ILE A 125 -4.70 3.51 8.36
CA ILE A 125 -5.76 3.13 9.30
C ILE A 125 -6.97 2.52 8.58
N GLY A 126 -7.23 2.94 7.35
CA GLY A 126 -8.36 2.46 6.53
C GLY A 126 -8.29 0.97 6.21
N MET A 127 -7.13 0.33 6.28
CA MET A 127 -6.91 -1.04 5.84
C MET A 127 -6.11 -1.87 6.86
N GLY A 128 -6.62 -3.07 7.17
CA GLY A 128 -5.87 -4.12 7.87
C GLY A 128 -5.62 -3.90 9.36
N ILE A 129 -6.12 -2.82 9.97
CA ILE A 129 -5.95 -2.56 11.40
C ILE A 129 -7.33 -2.53 12.06
N ASN A 130 -7.47 -3.31 13.13
CA ASN A 130 -8.69 -3.39 13.90
C ASN A 130 -8.50 -2.65 15.21
N MET A 131 -9.17 -1.50 15.35
CA MET A 131 -9.09 -0.64 16.55
C MET A 131 -10.47 -0.17 16.95
N ASP A 132 -10.68 0.02 18.23
CA ASP A 132 -11.92 0.55 18.82
C ASP A 132 -11.82 2.07 18.86
N LEU A 133 -12.40 2.72 17.87
CA LEU A 133 -12.40 4.19 17.70
C LEU A 133 -13.83 4.70 17.73
N ASP A 134 -14.08 5.71 18.55
CA ASP A 134 -15.37 6.42 18.57
C ASP A 134 -15.35 7.61 17.62
N HIS A 135 -14.16 8.21 17.41
CA HIS A 135 -14.04 9.46 16.64
C HIS A 135 -12.88 9.39 15.65
N VAL A 136 -13.08 9.96 14.46
CA VAL A 136 -12.03 10.14 13.43
C VAL A 136 -12.02 11.59 12.97
N TYR A 137 -10.87 12.26 13.09
CA TYR A 137 -10.69 13.65 12.67
C TYR A 137 -9.65 13.77 11.57
N PHE A 138 -9.99 14.43 10.47
CA PHE A 138 -9.05 14.75 9.40
C PHE A 138 -8.30 16.05 9.73
N SER A 139 -6.98 16.02 9.74
CA SER A 139 -6.14 17.23 9.82
C SER A 139 -5.97 17.90 8.46
N ASN A 140 -6.14 17.11 7.39
CA ASN A 140 -6.09 17.55 6.01
C ASN A 140 -6.99 16.66 5.13
N LEU A 141 -7.48 17.22 4.01
CA LEU A 141 -8.24 16.47 3.00
C LEU A 141 -7.46 16.27 1.71
N LYS A 142 -6.16 16.54 1.71
CA LYS A 142 -5.28 16.34 0.55
C LYS A 142 -4.18 15.36 0.89
N LYS A 143 -3.88 14.48 -0.05
CA LYS A 143 -2.75 13.55 0.04
C LYS A 143 -1.90 13.60 -1.22
N PHE A 144 -0.63 13.26 -1.09
CA PHE A 144 0.24 12.98 -2.21
C PHE A 144 0.04 11.53 -2.65
N ASP A 145 -0.34 11.31 -3.91
CA ASP A 145 -0.67 9.99 -4.45
C ASP A 145 0.52 9.31 -5.17
N GLY A 146 1.74 9.78 -4.91
CA GLY A 146 2.94 9.32 -5.60
C GLY A 146 3.29 10.14 -6.85
N ARG A 147 2.37 10.96 -7.35
CA ARG A 147 2.54 11.81 -8.54
C ARG A 147 2.22 13.28 -8.27
N LYS A 148 1.09 13.54 -7.63
CA LYS A 148 0.61 14.90 -7.34
C LYS A 148 -0.14 14.96 -6.01
N LEU A 149 -0.19 16.16 -5.45
CA LEU A 149 -1.06 16.46 -4.33
C LEU A 149 -2.50 16.58 -4.83
N ARG A 150 -3.41 15.76 -4.32
CA ARG A 150 -4.83 15.77 -4.68
C ARG A 150 -5.76 15.70 -3.47
N LYS A 151 -6.99 16.15 -3.64
CA LYS A 151 -8.05 15.94 -2.64
C LYS A 151 -8.36 14.45 -2.52
N LEU A 152 -8.74 14.01 -1.32
CA LEU A 152 -9.28 12.67 -1.08
C LEU A 152 -10.60 12.50 -1.85
N ASN A 153 -10.81 11.30 -2.38
CA ASN A 153 -12.11 10.93 -2.92
C ASN A 153 -13.08 10.64 -1.77
N LEU A 154 -14.38 10.79 -2.02
CA LEU A 154 -15.41 10.47 -1.02
C LEU A 154 -15.31 9.03 -0.49
N SER A 155 -14.99 8.08 -1.36
CA SER A 155 -14.79 6.67 -0.97
C SER A 155 -13.58 6.49 -0.04
N GLU A 156 -12.47 7.22 -0.25
CA GLU A 156 -11.32 7.23 0.64
C GLU A 156 -11.67 7.85 1.99
N MET A 157 -12.37 9.00 1.95
CA MET A 157 -12.87 9.64 3.18
C MET A 157 -13.83 8.71 3.94
N GLY A 158 -14.75 8.06 3.25
CA GLY A 158 -15.70 7.11 3.83
C GLY A 158 -15.03 5.87 4.42
N GLN A 159 -13.98 5.35 3.78
CA GLN A 159 -13.19 4.24 4.30
C GLN A 159 -12.45 4.60 5.58
N ILE A 160 -11.96 5.83 5.69
CA ILE A 160 -11.26 6.34 6.86
C ILE A 160 -12.27 6.70 7.96
N ALA A 161 -13.27 7.54 7.66
CA ALA A 161 -14.30 7.97 8.60
C ALA A 161 -15.11 6.79 9.15
N GLY A 162 -15.36 5.78 8.31
CA GLY A 162 -16.06 4.56 8.68
C GLY A 162 -15.34 3.70 9.73
N ARG A 163 -14.11 4.05 10.12
CA ARG A 163 -13.40 3.44 11.26
C ARG A 163 -13.92 3.93 12.61
N ALA A 164 -14.59 5.09 12.63
CA ALA A 164 -15.26 5.57 13.83
C ALA A 164 -16.56 4.79 14.08
N GLY A 165 -16.75 4.32 15.31
CA GLY A 165 -17.85 3.47 15.71
C GLY A 165 -17.75 2.05 15.15
N ARG A 166 -18.22 1.08 15.89
CA ARG A 166 -18.12 -0.30 15.49
C ARG A 166 -19.31 -1.11 15.97
N TYR A 167 -19.80 -2.00 15.10
CA TYR A 167 -20.94 -2.86 15.36
C TYR A 167 -22.16 -2.03 15.76
N LEU A 168 -22.53 -1.98 17.06
CA LEU A 168 -23.64 -1.20 17.59
C LEU A 168 -23.21 0.17 18.17
N ASN A 169 -21.90 0.46 18.26
CA ASN A 169 -21.41 1.72 18.78
C ASN A 169 -21.38 2.76 17.65
N ASP A 170 -22.09 3.86 17.84
CA ASP A 170 -22.10 4.99 16.93
C ASP A 170 -20.72 5.65 16.84
N GLY A 171 -20.40 6.18 15.68
CA GLY A 171 -19.14 6.85 15.45
C GLY A 171 -19.31 8.27 14.95
N ASN A 172 -18.31 9.09 15.24
CA ASN A 172 -18.26 10.46 14.75
C ASN A 172 -17.03 10.69 13.87
N PHE A 173 -17.20 11.49 12.82
CA PHE A 173 -16.07 11.99 12.05
C PHE A 173 -16.11 13.51 11.99
N GLY A 174 -14.96 14.12 11.80
CA GLY A 174 -14.86 15.57 11.73
C GLY A 174 -13.52 16.02 11.18
N ILE A 175 -13.25 17.29 11.36
CA ILE A 175 -12.01 17.92 10.94
C ILE A 175 -11.32 18.60 12.13
N THR A 176 -10.00 18.77 12.03
CA THR A 176 -9.21 19.44 13.07
C THR A 176 -8.10 20.30 12.46
N GLY A 177 -7.44 21.10 13.31
CA GLY A 177 -6.33 21.93 12.89
C GLY A 177 -6.72 23.02 11.88
N LYS A 178 -6.01 23.07 10.77
CA LYS A 178 -6.25 24.00 9.65
C LYS A 178 -7.01 23.36 8.50
N CYS A 179 -7.63 22.20 8.73
CA CYS A 179 -8.38 21.51 7.71
C CYS A 179 -9.57 22.35 7.23
N LYS A 180 -9.78 22.39 5.91
CA LYS A 180 -10.95 23.06 5.33
C LYS A 180 -12.21 22.27 5.62
N GLU A 181 -13.33 22.99 5.77
CA GLU A 181 -14.63 22.37 5.98
C GLU A 181 -15.00 21.43 4.84
N ILE A 182 -15.67 20.35 5.22
CA ILE A 182 -16.31 19.42 4.29
C ILE A 182 -17.68 20.03 3.95
N ASN A 183 -18.04 20.09 2.67
CA ASN A 183 -19.34 20.65 2.30
C ASN A 183 -20.49 19.75 2.76
N ALA A 184 -21.68 20.34 2.91
CA ALA A 184 -22.85 19.64 3.46
C ALA A 184 -23.28 18.42 2.61
N GLU A 185 -23.10 18.48 1.30
CA GLU A 185 -23.42 17.37 0.39
C GLU A 185 -22.45 16.20 0.62
N GLU A 186 -21.13 16.47 0.65
CA GLU A 186 -20.11 15.46 0.96
C GLU A 186 -20.35 14.84 2.35
N VAL A 187 -20.70 15.65 3.36
CA VAL A 187 -21.06 15.16 4.70
C VAL A 187 -22.24 14.19 4.64
N ASN A 188 -23.32 14.55 3.97
CA ASN A 188 -24.50 13.69 3.83
C ASN A 188 -24.16 12.35 3.12
N LEU A 189 -23.32 12.40 2.08
CA LEU A 189 -22.88 11.19 1.38
C LEU A 189 -22.01 10.28 2.26
N LEU A 190 -21.17 10.86 3.12
CA LEU A 190 -20.35 10.12 4.09
C LEU A 190 -21.22 9.48 5.18
N GLU A 191 -22.17 10.23 5.77
CA GLU A 191 -23.08 9.74 6.81
C GLU A 191 -24.00 8.62 6.32
N THR A 192 -24.48 8.75 5.09
CA THR A 192 -25.38 7.76 4.46
C THR A 192 -24.65 6.63 3.73
N HIS A 193 -23.30 6.65 3.71
CA HIS A 193 -22.47 5.71 2.96
C HIS A 193 -22.84 5.57 1.46
N LYS A 194 -23.34 6.65 0.86
CA LYS A 194 -23.69 6.69 -0.56
C LYS A 194 -22.52 7.23 -1.36
N PHE A 195 -21.82 6.33 -2.02
CA PHE A 195 -20.70 6.67 -2.88
C PHE A 195 -21.04 6.37 -4.34
N GLU A 196 -20.38 7.09 -5.25
CA GLU A 196 -20.54 6.87 -6.68
C GLU A 196 -20.20 5.42 -7.06
N GLU A 197 -21.01 4.84 -7.92
CA GLU A 197 -20.76 3.51 -8.45
C GLU A 197 -19.50 3.49 -9.33
N ILE A 198 -18.71 2.44 -9.19
CA ILE A 198 -17.56 2.19 -10.03
C ILE A 198 -18.04 1.80 -11.43
N GLN A 199 -17.65 2.59 -12.44
CA GLN A 199 -18.07 2.38 -13.83
C GLN A 199 -17.12 1.44 -14.59
N SER A 200 -15.85 1.35 -14.17
CA SER A 200 -14.86 0.50 -14.83
C SER A 200 -13.80 0.00 -13.87
N LEU A 201 -13.25 -1.18 -14.14
CA LEU A 201 -12.11 -1.76 -13.41
C LEU A 201 -10.85 -1.67 -14.25
N PHE A 202 -9.73 -1.38 -13.60
CA PHE A 202 -8.44 -1.45 -14.27
C PHE A 202 -8.07 -2.90 -14.56
N TRP A 203 -7.62 -3.14 -15.77
CA TRP A 203 -7.30 -4.47 -16.29
C TRP A 203 -5.94 -4.46 -17.01
N ARG A 204 -5.23 -5.56 -16.90
CA ARG A 204 -4.06 -5.89 -17.70
C ARG A 204 -4.15 -7.36 -18.10
N ASN A 205 -3.70 -7.68 -19.31
CA ASN A 205 -3.64 -9.08 -19.74
C ASN A 205 -2.69 -9.86 -18.83
N SER A 206 -3.17 -10.94 -18.23
CA SER A 206 -2.38 -11.87 -17.41
C SER A 206 -1.91 -13.09 -18.21
N ASN A 207 -2.51 -13.34 -19.38
CA ASN A 207 -2.08 -14.42 -20.29
C ASN A 207 -0.99 -13.92 -21.23
N LEU A 208 0.24 -13.87 -20.72
CA LEU A 208 1.38 -13.31 -21.42
C LEU A 208 2.08 -14.33 -22.32
N ASN A 209 2.47 -13.90 -23.53
CA ASN A 209 3.22 -14.71 -24.47
C ASN A 209 4.74 -14.48 -24.34
N PHE A 210 5.47 -15.49 -23.88
CA PHE A 210 6.91 -15.45 -23.64
C PHE A 210 7.75 -16.10 -24.77
N GLU A 211 7.23 -16.28 -25.97
CA GLU A 211 7.98 -16.86 -27.10
C GLU A 211 9.17 -15.98 -27.51
N ASN A 212 8.94 -14.68 -27.56
CA ASN A 212 9.95 -13.68 -27.89
C ASN A 212 9.57 -12.31 -27.27
N PRO A 213 10.51 -11.34 -27.19
CA PRO A 213 10.27 -10.02 -26.62
C PRO A 213 9.09 -9.27 -27.25
N GLN A 214 8.93 -9.35 -28.57
CA GLN A 214 7.88 -8.67 -29.30
C GLN A 214 6.50 -9.24 -28.97
N SER A 215 6.39 -10.57 -28.88
CA SER A 215 5.16 -11.27 -28.50
C SER A 215 4.77 -10.94 -27.06
N LEU A 216 5.75 -10.83 -26.15
CA LEU A 216 5.49 -10.41 -24.76
C LEU A 216 4.96 -8.99 -24.68
N ILE A 217 5.60 -8.03 -25.34
CA ILE A 217 5.13 -6.63 -25.38
C ILE A 217 3.73 -6.56 -26.01
N LYS A 218 3.50 -7.25 -27.11
CA LYS A 218 2.20 -7.29 -27.76
C LYS A 218 1.10 -7.83 -26.84
N SER A 219 1.39 -8.90 -26.09
CA SER A 219 0.43 -9.48 -25.13
C SER A 219 0.16 -8.55 -23.93
N LEU A 220 1.17 -7.78 -23.46
CA LEU A 220 0.98 -6.74 -22.44
C LEU A 220 0.15 -5.56 -22.98
N ASP A 221 0.26 -5.27 -24.28
CA ASP A 221 -0.45 -4.17 -24.93
C ASP A 221 -1.88 -4.50 -25.35
N GLU A 222 -2.33 -5.73 -25.18
CA GLU A 222 -3.70 -6.14 -25.45
C GLU A 222 -4.74 -5.25 -24.76
N LYS A 223 -5.84 -5.04 -25.46
CA LYS A 223 -7.00 -4.30 -24.91
C LYS A 223 -8.03 -5.27 -24.36
N PRO A 224 -8.72 -4.90 -23.29
CA PRO A 224 -9.80 -5.74 -22.76
C PRO A 224 -10.97 -5.81 -23.77
N ASN A 225 -11.65 -6.95 -23.78
CA ASN A 225 -12.79 -7.19 -24.65
C ASN A 225 -14.15 -6.82 -24.00
N LYS A 226 -14.17 -6.44 -22.73
CA LYS A 226 -15.39 -6.05 -21.99
C LYS A 226 -15.39 -4.54 -21.76
N GLY A 227 -16.51 -3.86 -22.08
CA GLY A 227 -16.61 -2.40 -22.01
C GLY A 227 -16.47 -1.80 -20.60
N TRP A 228 -16.65 -2.60 -19.54
CA TRP A 228 -16.44 -2.19 -18.17
C TRP A 228 -15.01 -2.47 -17.65
N LEU A 229 -14.13 -3.01 -18.50
CA LEU A 229 -12.70 -3.12 -18.23
C LEU A 229 -11.94 -1.98 -18.93
N ARG A 230 -11.06 -1.35 -18.20
CA ARG A 230 -10.18 -0.30 -18.71
C ARG A 230 -8.73 -0.77 -18.62
N LYS A 231 -8.01 -0.77 -19.75
CA LYS A 231 -6.58 -1.06 -19.72
C LYS A 231 -5.87 -0.08 -18.78
N ILE A 232 -5.05 -0.63 -17.88
CA ILE A 232 -4.19 0.18 -17.02
C ILE A 232 -3.12 0.88 -17.89
N TYR A 233 -2.69 2.06 -17.48
CA TYR A 233 -1.52 2.69 -18.07
C TYR A 233 -0.28 1.86 -17.77
N GLU A 234 0.77 2.06 -18.56
CA GLU A 234 2.04 1.38 -18.41
C GLU A 234 2.56 1.41 -16.97
N CYS A 235 2.65 0.23 -16.38
CA CYS A 235 3.12 0.03 -15.01
C CYS A 235 4.65 0.07 -14.94
N GLU A 236 5.21 0.19 -13.73
CA GLU A 236 6.66 0.27 -13.55
C GLU A 236 7.39 -0.99 -14.03
N ASP A 237 6.78 -2.18 -13.87
CA ASP A 237 7.29 -3.44 -14.39
C ASP A 237 7.37 -3.47 -15.93
N GLU A 238 6.36 -2.91 -16.62
CA GLU A 238 6.37 -2.77 -18.08
C GLU A 238 7.44 -1.78 -18.57
N LYS A 239 7.61 -0.67 -17.84
CA LYS A 239 8.66 0.31 -18.14
C LYS A 239 10.05 -0.30 -17.98
N ALA A 240 10.27 -1.02 -16.88
CA ALA A 240 11.51 -1.73 -16.64
C ALA A 240 11.79 -2.77 -17.74
N LEU A 241 10.79 -3.58 -18.09
CA LEU A 241 10.92 -4.55 -19.19
C LEU A 241 11.32 -3.89 -20.51
N LYS A 242 10.61 -2.82 -20.90
CA LYS A 242 10.90 -2.08 -22.13
C LYS A 242 12.27 -1.42 -22.11
N PHE A 243 12.72 -0.95 -20.94
CA PHE A 243 14.07 -0.43 -20.75
C PHE A 243 15.10 -1.51 -21.03
N PHE A 244 15.01 -2.68 -20.36
CA PHE A 244 15.97 -3.77 -20.54
C PHE A 244 15.95 -4.39 -21.94
N LEU A 245 14.82 -4.44 -22.61
CA LEU A 245 14.76 -4.94 -23.99
C LEU A 245 15.35 -3.97 -25.02
N ARG A 246 15.55 -2.69 -24.66
CA ARG A 246 16.23 -1.67 -25.48
C ARG A 246 17.70 -1.48 -25.11
N ASP A 247 18.13 -2.01 -23.96
CA ASP A 247 19.48 -1.83 -23.44
C ASP A 247 20.47 -2.70 -24.24
N LYS A 248 21.48 -2.03 -24.83
CA LYS A 248 22.54 -2.69 -25.58
C LYS A 248 23.34 -3.72 -24.78
N ASN A 249 23.38 -3.59 -23.46
CA ASN A 249 24.07 -4.57 -22.60
C ASN A 249 23.36 -5.93 -22.57
N LEU A 250 22.07 -5.98 -22.90
CA LEU A 250 21.27 -7.21 -23.01
C LEU A 250 21.03 -7.65 -24.47
N GLU A 251 21.44 -6.85 -25.47
CA GLU A 251 21.29 -7.20 -26.90
C GLU A 251 21.98 -8.53 -27.26
N ASN A 252 23.06 -8.89 -26.54
CA ASN A 252 23.79 -10.15 -26.74
C ASN A 252 23.11 -11.37 -26.08
N ILE A 253 22.05 -11.16 -25.28
CA ILE A 253 21.34 -12.27 -24.67
C ILE A 253 20.28 -12.77 -25.64
N LYS A 254 20.53 -13.97 -26.20
CA LYS A 254 19.47 -14.70 -26.90
C LYS A 254 18.41 -15.10 -25.90
N PHE A 255 17.31 -14.35 -25.89
CA PHE A 255 16.15 -14.66 -25.05
C PHE A 255 15.47 -15.93 -25.56
N ASN A 256 15.38 -16.93 -24.71
CA ASN A 256 14.43 -18.02 -24.83
C ASN A 256 13.24 -17.76 -23.88
N LYS A 257 12.22 -18.60 -23.94
CA LYS A 257 11.00 -18.49 -23.14
C LYS A 257 11.27 -18.36 -21.64
N GLU A 258 12.20 -19.17 -21.11
CA GLU A 258 12.55 -19.21 -19.69
C GLU A 258 13.27 -17.93 -19.24
N LYS A 259 14.27 -17.48 -20.00
CA LYS A 259 15.01 -16.25 -19.71
C LYS A 259 14.13 -15.02 -19.78
N LEU A 260 13.20 -14.98 -20.72
CA LEU A 260 12.27 -13.87 -20.87
C LEU A 260 11.25 -13.85 -19.71
N LYS A 261 10.77 -15.02 -19.30
CA LYS A 261 9.92 -15.15 -18.12
C LYS A 261 10.65 -14.70 -16.85
N LEU A 262 11.89 -15.12 -16.68
CA LEU A 262 12.73 -14.70 -15.56
C LEU A 262 12.96 -13.19 -15.54
N LEU A 263 13.26 -12.58 -16.71
CA LEU A 263 13.39 -11.12 -16.80
C LEU A 263 12.10 -10.41 -16.39
N TRP A 264 10.96 -10.90 -16.86
CA TRP A 264 9.66 -10.34 -16.46
C TRP A 264 9.42 -10.45 -14.95
N GLU A 265 9.75 -11.58 -14.34
CA GLU A 265 9.65 -11.77 -12.88
C GLU A 265 10.58 -10.79 -12.12
N CYS A 266 11.79 -10.53 -12.63
CA CYS A 266 12.69 -9.52 -12.05
C CYS A 266 12.14 -8.10 -12.19
N CYS A 267 11.55 -7.76 -13.35
CA CYS A 267 10.93 -6.46 -13.55
C CYS A 267 9.76 -6.17 -12.58
N GLN A 268 9.15 -7.22 -12.02
CA GLN A 268 8.08 -7.10 -11.01
C GLN A 268 8.59 -6.83 -9.59
N ILE A 269 9.90 -6.71 -9.36
CA ILE A 269 10.46 -6.27 -8.07
C ILE A 269 9.93 -4.86 -7.79
N PRO A 270 9.26 -4.61 -6.63
CA PRO A 270 8.69 -3.31 -6.35
C PRO A 270 9.77 -2.25 -6.09
N ASP A 271 9.60 -1.05 -6.65
CA ASP A 271 10.35 0.13 -6.25
C ASP A 271 9.70 0.81 -5.05
N PHE A 272 10.19 0.49 -3.85
CA PHE A 272 9.72 1.13 -2.62
C PHE A 272 10.33 2.52 -2.39
N VAL A 273 11.41 2.87 -3.09
CA VAL A 273 12.15 4.14 -2.92
C VAL A 273 11.51 5.26 -3.73
N LYS A 274 11.05 4.99 -4.93
CA LYS A 274 10.36 5.90 -5.87
C LYS A 274 11.10 7.22 -6.19
N LYS A 275 12.41 7.33 -5.91
CA LYS A 275 13.17 8.57 -6.08
C LYS A 275 13.91 8.67 -7.43
N THR A 276 14.47 7.58 -7.90
CA THR A 276 15.25 7.54 -9.16
C THR A 276 15.17 6.16 -9.80
N TYR A 277 14.69 6.08 -11.03
CA TYR A 277 14.57 4.80 -11.75
C TYR A 277 15.92 4.09 -11.95
N GLY A 278 17.03 4.84 -12.09
CA GLY A 278 18.35 4.26 -12.35
C GLY A 278 18.80 3.27 -11.28
N ASN A 279 18.64 3.61 -10.01
CA ASN A 279 19.04 2.73 -8.90
C ASN A 279 18.17 1.45 -8.84
N HIS A 280 16.89 1.58 -9.16
CA HIS A 280 15.99 0.43 -9.17
C HIS A 280 16.29 -0.53 -10.31
N TYR A 281 16.59 0.01 -11.50
CA TYR A 281 16.98 -0.81 -12.67
C TYR A 281 18.31 -1.54 -12.43
N GLU A 282 19.28 -0.94 -11.74
CA GLU A 282 20.50 -1.62 -11.33
C GLU A 282 20.23 -2.82 -10.42
N VAL A 283 19.27 -2.70 -9.48
CA VAL A 283 18.85 -3.85 -8.65
C VAL A 283 18.27 -4.97 -9.51
N ILE A 284 17.33 -4.64 -10.41
CA ILE A 284 16.72 -5.62 -11.32
C ILE A 284 17.77 -6.31 -12.17
N GLU A 285 18.70 -5.55 -12.76
CA GLU A 285 19.78 -6.07 -13.61
C GLU A 285 20.68 -7.04 -12.84
N ASN A 286 21.12 -6.67 -11.64
CA ASN A 286 21.96 -7.52 -10.81
C ASN A 286 21.24 -8.81 -10.40
N VAL A 287 19.99 -8.72 -9.97
CA VAL A 287 19.17 -9.90 -9.63
C VAL A 287 19.04 -10.80 -10.85
N TYR A 288 18.69 -10.25 -12.03
CA TYR A 288 18.56 -11.02 -13.25
C TYR A 288 19.87 -11.72 -13.64
N LYS A 289 21.02 -11.02 -13.57
CA LYS A 289 22.35 -11.60 -13.86
C LYS A 289 22.65 -12.81 -12.97
N PHE A 290 22.38 -12.72 -11.65
CA PHE A 290 22.59 -13.85 -10.73
C PHE A 290 21.66 -15.02 -11.06
N LEU A 291 20.39 -14.76 -11.26
CA LEU A 291 19.40 -15.81 -11.54
C LEU A 291 19.60 -16.47 -12.91
N ASN A 292 20.13 -15.73 -13.88
CA ASN A 292 20.48 -16.26 -15.21
C ASN A 292 21.88 -16.89 -15.26
N SER A 293 22.64 -16.90 -14.16
CA SER A 293 23.95 -17.55 -14.06
C SER A 293 23.83 -19.08 -13.91
N GLN A 294 24.96 -19.80 -14.01
CA GLN A 294 25.00 -21.24 -13.80
C GLN A 294 24.48 -21.68 -12.43
N LYS A 295 24.70 -20.87 -11.37
CA LYS A 295 24.19 -21.14 -10.02
C LYS A 295 22.69 -20.91 -9.90
N GLY A 296 22.10 -20.04 -10.73
CA GLY A 296 20.68 -19.73 -10.73
C GLY A 296 20.16 -19.08 -9.44
N LYS A 297 21.05 -18.57 -8.58
CA LYS A 297 20.72 -17.96 -7.28
C LYS A 297 21.63 -16.79 -6.97
N ILE A 298 21.09 -15.85 -6.20
CA ILE A 298 21.86 -14.75 -5.61
C ILE A 298 22.70 -15.32 -4.45
N THR A 299 24.00 -15.01 -4.45
CA THR A 299 24.94 -15.52 -3.46
C THR A 299 24.79 -14.81 -2.11
N ASP A 300 25.14 -15.51 -1.04
CA ASP A 300 25.14 -14.96 0.32
C ASP A 300 26.05 -13.74 0.43
N ASP A 301 27.21 -13.75 -0.24
CA ASP A 301 28.14 -12.62 -0.24
C ASP A 301 27.53 -11.37 -0.86
N PHE A 302 26.81 -11.50 -1.96
CA PHE A 302 26.12 -10.37 -2.56
C PHE A 302 25.03 -9.80 -1.65
N MET A 303 24.18 -10.67 -1.11
CA MET A 303 23.14 -10.26 -0.16
C MET A 303 23.72 -9.55 1.07
N ARG A 304 24.82 -10.09 1.61
CA ARG A 304 25.53 -9.48 2.75
C ARG A 304 26.01 -8.07 2.42
N ILE A 305 26.66 -7.87 1.27
CA ILE A 305 27.15 -6.55 0.84
C ILE A 305 25.99 -5.55 0.69
N GLN A 306 24.86 -5.96 0.10
CA GLN A 306 23.72 -5.07 -0.07
C GLN A 306 23.12 -4.66 1.30
N LEU A 307 22.93 -5.60 2.21
CA LEU A 307 22.37 -5.30 3.53
C LEU A 307 23.33 -4.53 4.42
N MET A 308 24.65 -4.76 4.35
CA MET A 308 25.65 -3.98 5.09
C MET A 308 25.62 -2.49 4.72
N LYS A 309 25.36 -2.15 3.45
CA LYS A 309 25.19 -0.74 3.02
C LYS A 309 23.99 -0.06 3.69
N LEU A 310 22.98 -0.84 4.05
CA LEU A 310 21.73 -0.38 4.63
C LEU A 310 21.72 -0.45 6.17
N ASP A 311 22.59 -1.27 6.78
CA ASP A 311 22.67 -1.48 8.24
C ASP A 311 23.40 -0.32 8.92
N LYS A 312 22.79 0.87 8.85
CA LYS A 312 23.26 2.11 9.49
C LYS A 312 22.07 2.77 10.19
N LEU A 313 22.14 2.84 11.50
CA LEU A 313 21.09 3.43 12.34
C LEU A 313 21.21 4.95 12.47
N GLU A 314 22.29 5.54 12.00
CA GLU A 314 22.55 6.97 12.03
C GLU A 314 21.89 7.67 10.84
N GLY A 315 21.46 8.91 11.03
CA GLY A 315 20.94 9.76 9.98
C GLY A 315 19.56 10.36 10.31
N ASN A 316 19.09 11.25 9.44
CA ASN A 316 17.80 11.90 9.56
C ASN A 316 16.66 11.01 9.09
N VAL A 317 15.42 11.46 9.30
CA VAL A 317 14.17 10.80 8.93
C VAL A 317 14.17 10.33 7.47
N ASP A 318 14.62 11.18 6.54
CA ASP A 318 14.65 10.85 5.10
C ASP A 318 15.62 9.70 4.80
N SER A 319 16.81 9.71 5.41
CA SER A 319 17.80 8.67 5.20
C SER A 319 17.37 7.33 5.79
N LEU A 320 16.75 7.33 6.97
CA LEU A 320 16.19 6.12 7.59
C LEU A 320 15.02 5.57 6.78
N SER A 321 14.08 6.41 6.37
CA SER A 321 12.94 6.03 5.51
C SER A 321 13.42 5.41 4.20
N ASN A 322 14.44 5.99 3.58
CA ASN A 322 15.03 5.49 2.35
C ASN A 322 15.70 4.12 2.54
N ARG A 323 16.42 3.91 3.66
CA ARG A 323 17.01 2.59 4.00
C ARG A 323 15.92 1.54 4.22
N ILE A 324 14.86 1.86 4.96
CA ILE A 324 13.71 0.95 5.16
C ILE A 324 13.11 0.54 3.81
N ALA A 325 12.90 1.50 2.91
CA ALA A 325 12.40 1.22 1.57
C ALA A 325 13.32 0.26 0.78
N ASN A 326 14.63 0.47 0.83
CA ASN A 326 15.60 -0.44 0.20
C ASN A 326 15.63 -1.82 0.86
N VAL A 327 15.53 -1.91 2.19
CA VAL A 327 15.46 -3.21 2.90
C VAL A 327 14.21 -3.97 2.46
N ARG A 328 13.06 -3.30 2.26
CA ARG A 328 11.84 -3.93 1.74
C ARG A 328 12.02 -4.52 0.35
N THR A 329 12.80 -3.89 -0.51
CA THR A 329 13.16 -4.46 -1.82
C THR A 329 13.92 -5.78 -1.65
N TRP A 330 14.93 -5.84 -0.79
CA TRP A 330 15.68 -7.07 -0.51
C TRP A 330 14.86 -8.10 0.26
N SER A 331 13.94 -7.67 1.12
CA SER A 331 12.97 -8.57 1.76
C SER A 331 12.06 -9.23 0.72
N TYR A 332 11.57 -8.46 -0.27
CA TYR A 332 10.80 -9.01 -1.39
C TYR A 332 11.60 -10.05 -2.18
N VAL A 333 12.86 -9.74 -2.53
CA VAL A 333 13.77 -10.66 -3.23
C VAL A 333 14.01 -11.94 -2.42
N SER A 334 14.24 -11.82 -1.11
CA SER A 334 14.46 -12.97 -0.22
C SER A 334 13.23 -13.87 -0.09
N ASN A 335 12.03 -13.31 -0.19
CA ASN A 335 10.78 -14.06 -0.12
C ASN A 335 10.41 -14.78 -1.42
N LYS A 336 11.14 -14.55 -2.53
CA LYS A 336 10.95 -15.29 -3.77
C LYS A 336 11.58 -16.66 -3.69
N ASN A 337 10.82 -17.70 -4.01
CA ASN A 337 11.28 -19.08 -3.94
C ASN A 337 12.52 -19.31 -4.81
N ASN A 338 13.56 -19.86 -4.23
CA ASN A 338 14.82 -20.21 -4.90
C ASN A 338 15.60 -19.05 -5.51
N TRP A 339 15.36 -17.81 -5.14
CA TRP A 339 16.12 -16.66 -5.66
C TRP A 339 17.44 -16.43 -4.92
N VAL A 340 17.53 -16.80 -3.65
CA VAL A 340 18.72 -16.63 -2.81
C VAL A 340 19.24 -17.98 -2.29
N GLU A 341 20.53 -18.08 -1.96
CA GLU A 341 21.13 -19.33 -1.48
C GLU A 341 20.53 -19.78 -0.15
N ASN A 342 20.60 -18.99 0.90
CA ASN A 342 20.10 -19.29 2.24
C ASN A 342 18.80 -18.51 2.53
N GLN A 343 17.73 -18.89 1.88
CA GLN A 343 16.46 -18.13 1.85
C GLN A 343 15.93 -17.79 3.24
N ILE A 344 15.83 -18.77 4.15
CA ILE A 344 15.27 -18.57 5.50
C ILE A 344 16.10 -17.55 6.27
N TYR A 345 17.44 -17.66 6.21
CA TYR A 345 18.35 -16.73 6.85
C TYR A 345 18.14 -15.28 6.35
N TRP A 346 18.02 -15.09 5.03
CA TRP A 346 17.86 -13.75 4.46
C TRP A 346 16.47 -13.15 4.73
N ILE A 347 15.42 -13.96 4.78
CA ILE A 347 14.08 -13.51 5.21
C ILE A 347 14.15 -12.96 6.64
N GLU A 348 14.73 -13.70 7.56
CA GLU A 348 14.86 -13.28 8.96
C GLU A 348 15.78 -12.06 9.11
N LYS A 349 16.91 -12.04 8.39
CA LYS A 349 17.88 -10.94 8.45
C LYS A 349 17.32 -9.63 7.91
N THR A 350 16.59 -9.66 6.78
CA THR A 350 15.94 -8.48 6.22
C THR A 350 14.82 -7.96 7.12
N LYS A 351 14.02 -8.85 7.69
CA LYS A 351 12.97 -8.51 8.65
C LYS A 351 13.55 -7.83 9.89
N HIS A 352 14.59 -8.44 10.50
CA HIS A 352 15.25 -7.87 11.67
C HIS A 352 15.86 -6.49 11.40
N LEU A 353 16.47 -6.30 10.23
CA LEU A 353 17.02 -5.00 9.84
C LEU A 353 15.91 -3.96 9.62
N GLU A 354 14.81 -4.33 8.98
CA GLU A 354 13.64 -3.44 8.83
C GLU A 354 13.08 -3.00 10.19
N ASP A 355 12.96 -3.93 11.13
CA ASP A 355 12.49 -3.64 12.49
C ASP A 355 13.43 -2.65 13.22
N ARG A 356 14.75 -2.88 13.21
CA ARG A 356 15.73 -1.99 13.82
C ARG A 356 15.72 -0.57 13.23
N LEU A 357 15.65 -0.47 11.91
CA LEU A 357 15.57 0.83 11.22
C LEU A 357 14.23 1.53 11.49
N SER A 358 13.14 0.78 11.60
CA SER A 358 11.82 1.31 11.92
C SER A 358 11.75 1.83 13.36
N ASP A 359 12.30 1.09 14.32
CA ASP A 359 12.38 1.53 15.72
C ASP A 359 13.23 2.81 15.81
N ARG A 360 14.36 2.86 15.10
CA ARG A 360 15.22 4.06 15.06
C ARG A 360 14.54 5.25 14.38
N LEU A 361 13.79 5.03 13.30
CA LEU A 361 12.99 6.07 12.65
C LEU A 361 11.95 6.63 13.63
N HIS A 362 11.26 5.76 14.37
CA HIS A 362 10.28 6.17 15.36
C HIS A 362 10.93 7.01 16.49
N GLU A 363 12.09 6.60 17.00
CA GLU A 363 12.86 7.38 17.98
C GLU A 363 13.25 8.76 17.44
N GLU A 364 13.75 8.82 16.18
CA GLU A 364 14.21 10.08 15.60
C GLU A 364 13.06 11.07 15.41
N LEU A 365 11.90 10.57 14.99
CA LEU A 365 10.69 11.36 14.82
C LEU A 365 10.06 11.79 16.15
N THR A 366 10.34 11.09 17.24
CA THR A 366 9.87 11.49 18.59
C THR A 366 10.81 12.48 19.30
N LYS A 367 12.02 12.70 18.80
CA LYS A 367 12.98 13.68 19.34
C LYS A 367 12.73 15.11 18.83
N THR A 368 12.03 15.25 17.70
CA THR A 368 11.71 16.54 17.07
C THR A 368 10.42 17.11 17.64
#